data_08cb1412252877e029de6b56bedd0241
#
_entry.id   08cb1412252877e029de6b56bedd0241
#
_cell.length_a   1.000
_cell.length_b   1.000
_cell.length_c   1.000
_cell.angle_alpha   90.00
_cell.angle_beta   90.00
_cell.angle_gamma   90.00
#
_symmetry.space_group_name_H-M   'P 1'
#
loop_
_entity.id
_entity.type
_entity.pdbx_description
1 polymer ?
#
loop_
_entity_poly.entity_id
_entity_poly.type
_entity_poly.pdbx_seq_one_letter_code
_entity_poly.pdbx_strand_id
1 'polypeptide(L)'
;MQVVLVTEMASSLKIWVIVLTLLCILCRLLVYRKDVSWREFMKQHHLSPSREFNEYKCNVLMREQEALKDKSSHVFIYVSEYKIGGICINGNWRDRYRNTYVWLQNALKVLRCHQENDNNGYTESRSFDYVEFHCGTDGHVDSIEDLKMVEPISD
;
A
#
# COMPACT_ATOMS: atom_id res chain seq x y z
N MET A 1 -17.30 -13.83 -55.98
CA MET A 1 -16.01 -13.95 -55.27
C MET A 1 -15.63 -12.68 -54.51
N GLN A 2 -15.74 -11.50 -55.04
CA GLN A 2 -15.37 -10.25 -54.34
C GLN A 2 -16.24 -9.93 -53.12
N VAL A 3 -17.54 -10.27 -53.12
CA VAL A 3 -18.46 -9.98 -52.01
C VAL A 3 -18.18 -10.85 -50.80
N VAL A 4 -17.72 -12.09 -50.96
CA VAL A 4 -17.38 -13.00 -49.86
C VAL A 4 -16.08 -12.55 -49.14
N LEU A 5 -15.09 -12.08 -49.89
CA LEU A 5 -13.85 -11.55 -49.36
C LEU A 5 -14.07 -10.27 -48.54
N VAL A 6 -14.95 -9.38 -48.96
CA VAL A 6 -15.31 -8.15 -48.26
C VAL A 6 -16.06 -8.45 -46.94
N THR A 7 -16.95 -9.44 -46.93
CA THR A 7 -17.66 -9.89 -45.74
C THR A 7 -16.73 -10.56 -44.73
N GLU A 8 -15.77 -11.35 -45.16
CA GLU A 8 -14.74 -11.94 -44.27
C GLU A 8 -13.80 -10.87 -43.66
N MET A 9 -13.37 -9.90 -44.46
CA MET A 9 -12.58 -8.75 -43.94
C MET A 9 -13.35 -7.90 -42.96
N ALA A 10 -14.65 -7.62 -43.19
CA ALA A 10 -15.49 -6.87 -42.26
C ALA A 10 -15.73 -7.63 -40.96
N SER A 11 -15.87 -8.96 -40.98
CA SER A 11 -15.98 -9.81 -39.80
C SER A 11 -14.67 -9.84 -39.02
N SER A 12 -13.53 -9.94 -39.68
CA SER A 12 -12.20 -9.89 -39.05
C SER A 12 -11.95 -8.54 -38.36
N LEU A 13 -12.29 -7.42 -39.01
CA LEU A 13 -12.18 -6.08 -38.42
C LEU A 13 -13.06 -5.93 -37.15
N LYS A 14 -14.28 -6.45 -37.15
CA LYS A 14 -15.17 -6.46 -35.99
C LYS A 14 -14.58 -7.22 -34.82
N ILE A 15 -14.00 -8.39 -35.08
CA ILE A 15 -13.32 -9.21 -34.07
C ILE A 15 -12.14 -8.45 -33.47
N TRP A 16 -11.29 -7.82 -34.28
CA TRP A 16 -10.17 -7.01 -33.83
C TRP A 16 -10.60 -5.82 -32.95
N VAL A 17 -11.67 -5.13 -33.36
CA VAL A 17 -12.23 -4.02 -32.55
C VAL A 17 -12.71 -4.52 -31.19
N ILE A 18 -13.38 -5.65 -31.12
CA ILE A 18 -13.84 -6.26 -29.87
C ILE A 18 -12.65 -6.63 -28.99
N VAL A 19 -11.62 -7.26 -29.53
CA VAL A 19 -10.40 -7.65 -28.79
C VAL A 19 -9.69 -6.42 -28.24
N LEU A 20 -9.50 -5.38 -29.05
CA LEU A 20 -8.88 -4.12 -28.61
C LEU A 20 -9.68 -3.43 -27.50
N THR A 21 -11.01 -3.41 -27.62
CA THR A 21 -11.89 -2.84 -26.59
C THR A 21 -11.78 -3.59 -25.27
N LEU A 22 -11.77 -4.93 -25.31
CA LEU A 22 -11.59 -5.77 -24.13
C LEU A 22 -10.22 -5.56 -23.49
N LEU A 23 -9.15 -5.47 -24.28
CA LEU A 23 -7.81 -5.17 -23.79
C LEU A 23 -7.74 -3.81 -23.10
N CYS A 24 -8.36 -2.77 -23.67
CA CYS A 24 -8.44 -1.45 -23.06
C CYS A 24 -9.19 -1.47 -21.73
N ILE A 25 -10.29 -2.19 -21.64
CA ILE A 25 -11.06 -2.36 -20.38
C ILE A 25 -10.22 -3.08 -19.34
N LEU A 26 -9.55 -4.17 -19.70
CA LEU A 26 -8.66 -4.91 -18.80
C LEU A 26 -7.51 -4.04 -18.31
N CYS A 27 -6.87 -3.27 -19.18
CA CYS A 27 -5.81 -2.32 -18.79
C CYS A 27 -6.33 -1.27 -17.80
N ARG A 28 -7.51 -0.71 -18.02
CA ARG A 28 -8.14 0.24 -17.11
C ARG A 28 -8.45 -0.38 -15.74
N LEU A 29 -8.94 -1.61 -15.71
CA LEU A 29 -9.21 -2.33 -14.47
C LEU A 29 -7.93 -2.64 -13.69
N LEU A 30 -6.84 -2.99 -14.37
CA LEU A 30 -5.54 -3.24 -13.75
C LEU A 30 -4.95 -1.96 -13.16
N VAL A 31 -5.02 -0.84 -13.89
CA VAL A 31 -4.57 0.47 -13.39
C VAL A 31 -5.42 0.91 -12.20
N TYR A 32 -6.73 0.74 -12.25
CA TYR A 32 -7.63 1.05 -11.14
C TYR A 32 -7.29 0.26 -9.87
N ARG A 33 -7.04 -1.05 -9.99
CA ARG A 33 -6.63 -1.89 -8.85
C ARG A 33 -5.32 -1.44 -8.23
N LYS A 34 -4.36 -1.00 -9.03
CA LYS A 34 -3.08 -0.47 -8.55
C LYS A 34 -3.26 0.78 -7.71
N ASP A 35 -4.02 1.75 -8.20
CA ASP A 35 -4.33 2.97 -7.46
C ASP A 35 -5.05 2.70 -6.14
N VAL A 36 -5.96 1.73 -6.12
CA VAL A 36 -6.69 1.35 -4.91
C VAL A 36 -5.74 0.77 -3.86
N SER A 37 -4.84 -0.15 -4.24
CA SER A 37 -3.89 -0.78 -3.31
C SER A 37 -2.98 0.25 -2.65
N TRP A 38 -2.41 1.17 -3.41
CA TRP A 38 -1.56 2.25 -2.89
C TRP A 38 -2.33 3.19 -1.96
N ARG A 39 -3.52 3.63 -2.36
CA ARG A 39 -4.38 4.50 -1.56
C ARG A 39 -4.80 3.84 -0.25
N GLU A 40 -5.17 2.57 -0.30
CA GLU A 40 -5.53 1.81 0.92
C GLU A 40 -4.35 1.68 1.87
N PHE A 41 -3.16 1.38 1.35
CA PHE A 41 -1.95 1.35 2.16
C PHE A 41 -1.70 2.70 2.85
N MET A 42 -1.76 3.80 2.09
CA MET A 42 -1.54 5.15 2.63
C MET A 42 -2.58 5.53 3.68
N LYS A 43 -3.84 5.23 3.45
CA LYS A 43 -4.89 5.46 4.44
C LYS A 43 -4.65 4.70 5.74
N GLN A 44 -4.26 3.44 5.64
CA GLN A 44 -4.17 2.55 6.78
C GLN A 44 -2.88 2.71 7.58
N HIS A 45 -1.78 3.14 6.99
CA HIS A 45 -0.46 3.08 7.62
C HIS A 45 0.30 4.40 7.67
N HIS A 46 -0.07 5.38 6.87
CA HIS A 46 0.72 6.60 6.71
C HIS A 46 0.33 7.70 7.68
N LEU A 47 1.33 8.25 8.37
CA LEU A 47 1.23 9.48 9.16
C LEU A 47 2.08 10.57 8.52
N SER A 48 1.45 11.70 8.18
CA SER A 48 2.12 12.81 7.50
C SER A 48 2.99 13.63 8.47
N PRO A 49 4.22 13.98 8.08
CA PRO A 49 5.06 14.89 8.86
C PRO A 49 4.56 16.35 8.90
N SER A 50 3.42 16.65 8.27
CA SER A 50 2.76 17.96 8.41
C SER A 50 2.23 18.24 9.81
N ARG A 51 2.07 17.20 10.62
CA ARG A 51 1.75 17.29 12.05
C ARG A 51 2.88 16.66 12.86
N GLU A 52 3.03 17.09 14.11
CA GLU A 52 3.99 16.49 15.03
C GLU A 52 3.64 15.03 15.32
N PHE A 53 4.66 14.18 15.43
CA PHE A 53 4.45 12.74 15.62
C PHE A 53 3.67 12.42 16.90
N ASN A 54 3.92 13.13 17.99
CA ASN A 54 3.25 12.94 19.27
C ASN A 54 1.78 13.41 19.29
N GLU A 55 1.34 14.16 18.29
CA GLU A 55 -0.07 14.57 18.16
C GLU A 55 -0.97 13.46 17.61
N TYR A 56 -0.39 12.45 16.94
CA TYR A 56 -1.14 11.30 16.47
C TYR A 56 -1.51 10.37 17.61
N LYS A 57 -2.79 10.09 17.78
CA LYS A 57 -3.34 9.28 18.87
C LYS A 57 -4.03 8.04 18.35
N CYS A 58 -3.70 6.88 18.89
CA CYS A 58 -4.27 5.60 18.48
C CYS A 58 -5.79 5.55 18.59
N ASN A 59 -6.37 6.09 19.66
CA ASN A 59 -7.82 6.09 19.81
C ASN A 59 -8.56 6.86 18.71
N VAL A 60 -7.96 7.91 18.18
CA VAL A 60 -8.50 8.66 17.05
C VAL A 60 -8.28 7.90 15.74
N LEU A 61 -7.03 7.52 15.47
CA LEU A 61 -6.66 6.86 14.21
C LEU A 61 -7.40 5.55 13.96
N MET A 62 -7.54 4.73 14.99
CA MET A 62 -8.21 3.43 14.87
C MET A 62 -9.73 3.54 14.68
N ARG A 63 -10.32 4.66 15.06
CA ARG A 63 -11.76 4.93 14.90
C ARG A 63 -12.14 5.62 13.60
N GLU A 64 -11.21 6.36 13.01
CA GLU A 64 -11.46 7.15 11.79
C GLU A 64 -11.69 6.28 10.55
N GLN A 65 -11.16 5.06 10.55
CA GLN A 65 -11.24 4.18 9.41
C GLN A 65 -12.03 2.92 9.73
N GLU A 66 -13.01 2.61 8.90
CA GLU A 66 -13.83 1.40 9.03
C GLU A 66 -12.97 0.13 9.02
N ALA A 67 -11.94 0.09 8.17
CA ALA A 67 -11.04 -1.06 8.06
C ALA A 67 -10.23 -1.34 9.33
N LEU A 68 -10.06 -0.37 10.23
CA LEU A 68 -9.24 -0.49 11.44
C LEU A 68 -10.05 -0.70 12.71
N LYS A 69 -11.37 -0.48 12.69
CA LYS A 69 -12.22 -0.53 13.88
C LYS A 69 -12.20 -1.85 14.63
N ASP A 70 -12.07 -2.96 13.91
CA ASP A 70 -12.11 -4.31 14.49
C ASP A 70 -10.72 -4.91 14.71
N LYS A 71 -9.65 -4.15 14.46
CA LYS A 71 -8.29 -4.63 14.67
C LYS A 71 -7.85 -4.42 16.12
N SER A 72 -7.30 -5.46 16.72
CA SER A 72 -6.72 -5.43 18.07
C SER A 72 -5.35 -4.76 18.10
N SER A 73 -4.63 -4.75 16.98
CA SER A 73 -3.34 -4.10 16.85
C SER A 73 -3.13 -3.56 15.44
N HIS A 74 -2.42 -2.45 15.34
CA HIS A 74 -2.10 -1.84 14.06
C HIS A 74 -0.84 -0.99 14.15
N VAL A 75 -0.18 -0.80 13.03
CA VAL A 75 1.08 -0.06 12.92
C VAL A 75 0.93 1.08 11.94
N PHE A 76 1.36 2.27 12.38
CA PHE A 76 1.46 3.46 11.54
C PHE A 76 2.92 3.89 11.40
N ILE A 77 3.28 4.39 10.24
CA ILE A 77 4.62 4.90 9.94
C ILE A 77 4.58 6.41 9.68
N TYR A 78 5.49 7.13 10.35
CA TYR A 78 5.62 8.58 10.23
C TYR A 78 6.73 8.90 9.23
N VAL A 79 6.34 9.29 8.03
CA VAL A 79 7.25 9.49 6.92
C VAL A 79 6.59 10.37 5.84
N SER A 80 7.37 11.12 5.06
CA SER A 80 6.83 11.89 3.96
C SER A 80 6.28 10.99 2.85
N GLU A 81 5.22 11.43 2.20
CA GLU A 81 4.63 10.72 1.06
C GLU A 81 5.65 10.53 -0.07
N TYR A 82 6.48 11.51 -0.33
CA TYR A 82 7.57 11.42 -1.30
C TYR A 82 8.54 10.27 -0.99
N LYS A 83 8.92 10.11 0.28
CA LYS A 83 9.83 9.06 0.70
C LYS A 83 9.21 7.68 0.57
N ILE A 84 7.94 7.51 0.97
CA ILE A 84 7.22 6.25 0.77
C ILE A 84 7.10 5.90 -0.72
N GLY A 85 6.77 6.88 -1.56
CA GLY A 85 6.66 6.67 -3.00
C GLY A 85 7.96 6.18 -3.67
N GLY A 86 9.11 6.52 -3.10
CA GLY A 86 10.42 6.11 -3.58
C GLY A 86 10.97 4.79 -3.01
N ILE A 87 10.33 4.19 -2.01
CA ILE A 87 10.86 3.01 -1.31
C ILE A 87 11.12 1.84 -2.26
N CYS A 88 10.18 1.53 -3.11
CA CYS A 88 10.28 0.41 -4.05
C CYS A 88 11.27 0.65 -5.20
N ILE A 89 11.77 1.87 -5.35
CA ILE A 89 12.76 2.24 -6.38
C ILE A 89 14.16 2.28 -5.79
N ASN A 90 14.31 2.84 -4.59
CA ASN A 90 15.60 3.19 -3.97
C ASN A 90 15.99 2.30 -2.77
N GLY A 91 15.16 1.37 -2.36
CA GLY A 91 15.39 0.53 -1.19
C GLY A 91 16.33 -0.66 -1.45
N ASN A 92 16.77 -1.33 -0.39
CA ASN A 92 17.51 -2.57 -0.46
C ASN A 92 16.57 -3.74 -0.75
N TRP A 93 16.68 -4.28 -1.95
CA TRP A 93 15.79 -5.31 -2.45
C TRP A 93 16.15 -6.71 -1.92
N ARG A 94 15.10 -7.43 -1.50
CA ARG A 94 15.13 -8.87 -1.30
C ARG A 94 14.05 -9.52 -2.15
N ASP A 95 14.40 -10.60 -2.82
CA ASP A 95 13.46 -11.41 -3.57
C ASP A 95 13.20 -12.71 -2.79
N ARG A 96 11.94 -12.92 -2.41
CA ARG A 96 11.47 -14.15 -1.78
C ARG A 96 10.34 -14.75 -2.62
N TYR A 97 10.60 -15.86 -3.27
CA TYR A 97 9.57 -16.61 -3.99
C TYR A 97 8.76 -15.77 -5.00
N ARG A 98 9.42 -14.92 -5.77
CA ARG A 98 8.82 -13.98 -6.74
C ARG A 98 8.09 -12.77 -6.14
N ASN A 99 8.05 -12.63 -4.83
CA ASN A 99 7.57 -11.42 -4.16
C ASN A 99 8.75 -10.54 -3.81
N THR A 100 8.60 -9.26 -4.00
CA THR A 100 9.67 -8.30 -3.79
C THR A 100 9.52 -7.61 -2.44
N TYR A 101 10.58 -7.71 -1.62
CA TYR A 101 10.64 -7.09 -0.30
C TYR A 101 11.78 -6.09 -0.24
N VAL A 102 11.56 -5.01 0.51
CA VAL A 102 12.53 -3.92 0.63
C VAL A 102 12.69 -3.55 2.09
N TRP A 103 13.93 -3.57 2.58
CA TRP A 103 14.31 -2.96 3.83
C TRP A 103 14.82 -1.54 3.61
N LEU A 104 14.32 -0.59 4.38
CA LEU A 104 14.92 0.74 4.41
C LEU A 104 16.24 0.72 5.19
N GLN A 105 17.22 1.48 4.71
CA GLN A 105 18.51 1.64 5.40
C GLN A 105 18.40 2.45 6.68
N ASN A 106 17.48 3.42 6.73
CA ASN A 106 17.24 4.28 7.86
C ASN A 106 15.98 3.88 8.60
N ALA A 107 16.04 3.89 9.93
CA ALA A 107 14.88 3.65 10.76
C ALA A 107 13.83 4.75 10.59
N LEU A 108 12.57 4.37 10.67
CA LEU A 108 11.42 5.27 10.64
C LEU A 108 10.81 5.38 12.04
N LYS A 109 10.14 6.48 12.31
CA LYS A 109 9.28 6.62 13.48
C LYS A 109 8.02 5.79 13.26
N VAL A 110 7.73 4.91 14.19
CA VAL A 110 6.62 3.97 14.14
C VAL A 110 5.71 4.15 15.35
N LEU A 111 4.42 4.25 15.10
CA LEU A 111 3.38 4.26 16.12
C LEU A 111 2.69 2.90 16.12
N ARG A 112 2.76 2.17 17.23
CA ARG A 112 2.03 0.93 17.43
C ARG A 112 0.82 1.18 18.30
N CYS A 113 -0.31 0.71 17.83
CA CYS A 113 -1.58 0.73 18.54
C CYS A 113 -1.96 -0.68 18.94
N HIS A 114 -2.26 -0.89 20.22
CA HIS A 114 -2.66 -2.18 20.75
C HIS A 114 -3.85 -2.02 21.68
N GLN A 115 -4.89 -2.81 21.46
CA GLN A 115 -6.07 -2.83 22.31
C GLN A 115 -5.79 -3.68 23.54
N GLU A 116 -5.83 -3.04 24.70
CA GLU A 116 -5.77 -3.76 25.98
C GLU A 116 -7.19 -4.16 26.42
N ASN A 117 -7.36 -5.44 26.73
CA ASN A 117 -8.51 -6.05 27.44
C ASN A 117 -9.83 -5.26 27.38
N ASP A 118 -10.81 -5.73 26.61
CA ASP A 118 -12.26 -5.39 26.65
C ASP A 118 -12.69 -3.90 26.82
N ASN A 119 -11.79 -3.02 27.18
CA ASN A 119 -11.98 -1.57 27.16
C ASN A 119 -11.67 -1.09 25.75
N ASN A 120 -12.63 -0.63 25.00
CA ASN A 120 -12.54 -0.10 23.64
C ASN A 120 -11.43 0.95 23.38
N GLY A 121 -10.39 1.02 24.23
CA GLY A 121 -9.27 1.91 24.13
C GLY A 121 -8.00 1.21 23.64
N TYR A 122 -7.11 1.99 23.02
CA TYR A 122 -5.82 1.53 22.53
C TYR A 122 -4.69 2.13 23.35
N THR A 123 -3.68 1.31 23.64
CA THR A 123 -2.39 1.78 24.15
C THR A 123 -1.50 2.17 22.99
N GLU A 124 -0.64 3.15 23.22
CA GLU A 124 0.28 3.70 22.24
C GLU A 124 1.71 3.37 22.61
N SER A 125 2.50 2.94 21.64
CA SER A 125 3.95 2.89 21.78
C SER A 125 4.61 3.50 20.54
N ARG A 126 5.67 4.26 20.75
CA ARG A 126 6.43 4.95 19.71
C ARG A 126 7.87 4.48 19.75
N SER A 127 8.41 4.22 18.56
CA SER A 127 9.79 3.73 18.44
C SER A 127 10.39 4.12 17.09
N PHE A 128 11.72 4.02 17.01
CA PHE A 128 12.42 3.98 15.72
C PHE A 128 12.59 2.53 15.32
N ASP A 129 12.14 2.19 14.12
CA ASP A 129 12.17 0.84 13.60
C ASP A 129 12.75 0.80 12.19
N TYR A 130 13.52 -0.25 11.91
CA TYR A 130 13.72 -0.68 10.52
C TYR A 130 12.45 -1.37 10.05
N VAL A 131 12.01 -1.03 8.85
CA VAL A 131 10.76 -1.52 8.28
C VAL A 131 11.02 -2.26 6.98
N GLU A 132 10.48 -3.47 6.87
CA GLU A 132 10.44 -4.22 5.62
C GLU A 132 9.08 -4.02 4.98
N PHE A 133 9.08 -3.60 3.72
CA PHE A 133 7.89 -3.39 2.92
C PHE A 133 7.79 -4.44 1.82
N HIS A 134 6.58 -4.81 1.47
CA HIS A 134 6.31 -5.52 0.24
C HIS A 134 6.03 -4.53 -0.88
N CYS A 135 6.68 -4.73 -2.02
CA CYS A 135 6.48 -3.93 -3.23
C CYS A 135 5.60 -4.69 -4.21
N GLY A 136 4.48 -4.09 -4.57
CA GLY A 136 3.58 -4.61 -5.58
C GLY A 136 4.17 -4.49 -7.00
N THR A 137 3.52 -5.15 -7.95
CA THR A 137 3.92 -5.13 -9.37
C THR A 137 3.84 -3.75 -10.02
N ASP A 138 3.13 -2.82 -9.38
CA ASP A 138 3.01 -1.42 -9.80
C ASP A 138 4.19 -0.52 -9.36
N GLY A 139 5.15 -1.07 -8.62
CA GLY A 139 6.29 -0.31 -8.11
C GLY A 139 5.98 0.51 -6.86
N HIS A 140 4.86 0.28 -6.20
CA HIS A 140 4.48 0.92 -4.95
C HIS A 140 4.42 -0.07 -3.79
N VAL A 141 4.62 0.43 -2.58
CA VAL A 141 4.42 -0.32 -1.35
C VAL A 141 2.94 -0.70 -1.20
N ASP A 142 2.66 -1.93 -0.86
CA ASP A 142 1.31 -2.42 -0.61
C ASP A 142 1.10 -3.00 0.80
N SER A 143 2.17 -3.37 1.50
CA SER A 143 2.09 -3.85 2.88
C SER A 143 3.39 -3.65 3.66
N ILE A 144 3.27 -3.67 4.99
CA ILE A 144 4.38 -3.76 5.93
C ILE A 144 4.54 -5.24 6.29
N GLU A 145 5.73 -5.79 6.05
CA GLU A 145 6.01 -7.21 6.27
C GLU A 145 6.68 -7.49 7.60
N ASP A 146 7.62 -6.64 7.98
CA ASP A 146 8.38 -6.83 9.22
C ASP A 146 8.84 -5.50 9.81
N LEU A 147 9.00 -5.50 11.13
CA LEU A 147 9.46 -4.36 11.91
C LEU A 147 10.56 -4.82 12.87
N LYS A 148 11.67 -4.11 12.85
CA LYS A 148 12.76 -4.34 13.78
C LYS A 148 13.03 -3.08 14.60
N MET A 149 12.65 -3.11 15.87
CA MET A 149 12.84 -1.99 16.77
C MET A 149 14.33 -1.70 17.00
N VAL A 150 14.71 -0.45 16.84
CA VAL A 150 16.04 0.06 17.16
C VAL A 150 16.04 0.59 18.58
N GLU A 151 15.14 1.52 18.86
CA GLU A 151 15.00 2.13 20.19
C GLU A 151 13.58 2.69 20.39
N PRO A 152 13.06 2.66 21.63
CA PRO A 152 11.80 3.32 21.94
C PRO A 152 11.97 4.84 21.91
N ILE A 153 10.88 5.54 21.60
CA ILE A 153 10.78 7.01 21.74
C ILE A 153 10.02 7.27 23.02
N SER A 154 10.69 7.89 23.99
CA SER A 154 10.05 8.33 25.23
C SER A 154 9.37 9.69 25.01
N ASP A 155 8.21 9.85 25.62
CA ASP A 155 7.46 11.11 25.62
C ASP A 155 8.12 12.19 26.49
#